data_de2ef1e8bff844aae1ee5f52d9fc471a
#
_entry.id   de2ef1e8bff844aae1ee5f52d9fc471a
#
_cell.length_a   1.000
_cell.length_b   1.000
_cell.length_c   1.000
_cell.angle_alpha   90.00
_cell.angle_beta   90.00
_cell.angle_gamma   90.00
#
_symmetry.space_group_name_H-M   'P 1'
#
loop_
_entity.id
_entity.type
_entity.pdbx_description
1 polymer ?
#
loop_
_entity_poly.entity_id
_entity_poly.type
_entity_poly.pdbx_seq_one_letter_code
_entity_poly.pdbx_strand_id
1 'polypeptide(L)'
;MNVGIIGNGFVGNAVYQNVRDKVETKIYDVDKNRSLNTFDEVLQQELIFVCVPTPMKADGSCDLSILDKLFEDISNKNLEFLEERTFVIKSTIPIGTTKKLAEKYPLLWIVHNPEFLTARNAVNDLAKADRTVIGGDSTLTSRVAKLYWGYVYYGEDHNIIQCSSDESEAIKYFSNTFLAYKVAYFNKVYDVCEKLGMEYKNVRKGITTDPRIGKTHTQVPGIDKDRGFGGTCFPKDLNSLIHQMESHDINADMLTEVWLYNESIRKVIDWVIT
;
A
#
# COMPACT_ATOMS: atom_id res chain seq x y z
N MET A 1 7.15 -2.40 -24.46
CA MET A 1 7.00 -2.44 -22.99
C MET A 1 6.14 -3.65 -22.65
N ASN A 2 6.64 -4.53 -21.83
CA ASN A 2 5.92 -5.68 -21.32
C ASN A 2 5.98 -5.71 -19.77
N VAL A 3 5.06 -6.40 -19.12
CA VAL A 3 4.81 -6.33 -17.68
C VAL A 3 4.84 -7.70 -17.04
N GLY A 4 5.64 -7.83 -15.98
CA GLY A 4 5.62 -8.94 -15.05
C GLY A 4 4.93 -8.57 -13.75
N ILE A 5 4.27 -9.54 -13.11
CA ILE A 5 3.64 -9.34 -11.81
C ILE A 5 3.98 -10.54 -10.92
N ILE A 6 4.57 -10.27 -9.75
CA ILE A 6 4.85 -11.26 -8.72
C ILE A 6 3.90 -11.03 -7.55
N GLY A 7 3.05 -12.01 -7.29
CA GLY A 7 1.95 -11.95 -6.33
C GLY A 7 0.62 -11.57 -6.98
N ASN A 8 -0.34 -12.50 -7.05
CA ASN A 8 -1.69 -12.33 -7.59
C ASN A 8 -2.74 -12.22 -6.47
N GLY A 9 -2.42 -11.41 -5.45
CA GLY A 9 -3.38 -10.93 -4.47
C GLY A 9 -4.25 -9.81 -5.03
N PHE A 10 -4.99 -9.07 -4.19
CA PHE A 10 -5.88 -8.00 -4.66
C PHE A 10 -5.12 -6.88 -5.39
N VAL A 11 -3.89 -6.55 -4.97
CA VAL A 11 -3.05 -5.51 -5.61
C VAL A 11 -2.53 -5.99 -6.97
N GLY A 12 -1.89 -7.16 -7.01
CA GLY A 12 -1.33 -7.71 -8.25
C GLY A 12 -2.42 -7.99 -9.28
N ASN A 13 -3.57 -8.53 -8.86
CA ASN A 13 -4.71 -8.70 -9.74
C ASN A 13 -5.26 -7.36 -10.26
N ALA A 14 -5.27 -6.30 -9.43
CA ALA A 14 -5.70 -4.98 -9.90
C ALA A 14 -4.77 -4.46 -11.01
N VAL A 15 -3.45 -4.59 -10.86
CA VAL A 15 -2.48 -4.24 -11.91
C VAL A 15 -2.74 -5.10 -13.15
N TYR A 16 -2.83 -6.42 -12.99
CA TYR A 16 -3.06 -7.36 -14.08
C TYR A 16 -4.29 -7.01 -14.91
N GLN A 17 -5.44 -6.80 -14.28
CA GLN A 17 -6.69 -6.48 -14.98
C GLN A 17 -6.65 -5.14 -15.72
N ASN A 18 -5.86 -4.19 -15.24
CA ASN A 18 -5.76 -2.87 -15.86
C ASN A 18 -4.80 -2.83 -17.06
N VAL A 19 -3.87 -3.80 -17.19
CA VAL A 19 -2.84 -3.75 -18.24
C VAL A 19 -2.86 -4.94 -19.21
N ARG A 20 -3.40 -6.11 -18.85
CA ARG A 20 -3.30 -7.36 -19.61
C ARG A 20 -3.82 -7.31 -21.06
N ASP A 21 -4.83 -6.51 -21.31
CA ASP A 21 -5.43 -6.39 -22.66
C ASP A 21 -4.74 -5.30 -23.50
N LYS A 22 -3.70 -4.66 -22.98
CA LYS A 22 -3.04 -3.49 -23.55
C LYS A 22 -1.55 -3.71 -23.80
N VAL A 23 -0.89 -4.52 -22.97
CA VAL A 23 0.52 -4.89 -23.08
C VAL A 23 0.68 -6.38 -22.77
N GLU A 24 1.74 -6.99 -23.32
CA GLU A 24 2.08 -8.36 -22.91
C GLU A 24 2.30 -8.41 -21.41
N THR A 25 1.53 -9.25 -20.72
CA THR A 25 1.54 -9.33 -19.26
C THR A 25 1.66 -10.77 -18.79
N LYS A 26 2.63 -11.02 -17.91
CA LYS A 26 2.85 -12.30 -17.24
C LYS A 26 2.62 -12.15 -15.75
N ILE A 27 1.96 -13.12 -15.12
CA ILE A 27 1.68 -13.08 -13.67
C ILE A 27 2.01 -14.42 -13.02
N TYR A 28 2.76 -14.35 -11.94
CA TYR A 28 3.17 -15.46 -11.10
C TYR A 28 2.71 -15.27 -9.66
N ASP A 29 2.29 -16.36 -9.03
CA ASP A 29 2.02 -16.45 -7.59
C ASP A 29 2.58 -17.79 -7.06
N VAL A 30 2.95 -17.82 -5.79
CA VAL A 30 3.37 -19.06 -5.11
C VAL A 30 2.20 -20.05 -5.00
N ASP A 31 0.97 -19.56 -4.90
CA ASP A 31 -0.23 -20.37 -5.07
C ASP A 31 -0.46 -20.68 -6.56
N LYS A 32 -0.26 -21.94 -6.91
CA LYS A 32 -0.41 -22.43 -8.30
C LYS A 32 -1.79 -22.13 -8.89
N ASN A 33 -2.83 -22.03 -8.08
CA ASN A 33 -4.18 -21.72 -8.55
C ASN A 33 -4.35 -20.25 -8.96
N ARG A 34 -3.42 -19.40 -8.54
CA ARG A 34 -3.39 -17.96 -8.86
C ARG A 34 -2.33 -17.61 -9.89
N SER A 35 -1.42 -18.52 -10.18
CA SER A 35 -0.32 -18.31 -11.13
C SER A 35 -0.78 -18.69 -12.54
N LEU A 36 -0.53 -17.82 -13.53
CA LEU A 36 -0.78 -18.09 -14.94
C LEU A 36 0.52 -18.37 -15.70
N ASN A 37 1.66 -17.98 -15.15
CA ASN A 37 2.98 -18.09 -15.75
C ASN A 37 3.98 -18.59 -14.71
N THR A 38 5.15 -19.01 -15.19
CA THR A 38 6.27 -19.38 -14.32
C THR A 38 6.98 -18.12 -13.78
N PHE A 39 7.72 -18.28 -12.70
CA PHE A 39 8.53 -17.20 -12.14
C PHE A 39 9.55 -16.66 -13.16
N ASP A 40 10.22 -17.56 -13.89
CA ASP A 40 11.23 -17.18 -14.88
C ASP A 40 10.61 -16.43 -16.07
N GLU A 41 9.40 -16.77 -16.51
CA GLU A 41 8.70 -16.01 -17.55
C GLU A 41 8.37 -14.58 -17.10
N VAL A 42 8.03 -14.40 -15.81
CA VAL A 42 7.76 -13.07 -15.24
C VAL A 42 9.05 -12.25 -15.16
N LEU A 43 10.18 -12.86 -14.80
CA LEU A 43 11.47 -12.18 -14.72
C LEU A 43 12.02 -11.73 -16.09
N GLN A 44 11.48 -12.24 -17.19
CA GLN A 44 11.85 -11.78 -18.54
C GLN A 44 11.17 -10.46 -18.96
N GLN A 45 10.23 -9.95 -18.17
CA GLN A 45 9.49 -8.75 -18.49
C GLN A 45 10.28 -7.47 -18.15
N GLU A 46 9.99 -6.35 -18.83
CA GLU A 46 10.72 -5.08 -18.66
C GLU A 46 10.39 -4.37 -17.33
N LEU A 47 9.09 -4.36 -16.96
CA LEU A 47 8.62 -3.82 -15.67
C LEU A 47 8.02 -4.95 -14.85
N ILE A 48 8.55 -5.18 -13.65
CA ILE A 48 8.14 -6.29 -12.79
C ILE A 48 7.53 -5.73 -11.51
N PHE A 49 6.21 -5.78 -11.41
CA PHE A 49 5.49 -5.36 -10.19
C PHE A 49 5.60 -6.44 -9.12
N VAL A 50 6.10 -6.05 -7.95
CA VAL A 50 6.25 -6.89 -6.77
C VAL A 50 5.11 -6.57 -5.81
N CYS A 51 4.16 -7.51 -5.68
CA CYS A 51 2.91 -7.37 -4.93
C CYS A 51 2.80 -8.45 -3.83
N VAL A 52 3.90 -8.72 -3.14
CA VAL A 52 3.97 -9.74 -2.08
C VAL A 52 3.45 -9.19 -0.74
N PRO A 53 2.92 -10.04 0.15
CA PRO A 53 2.49 -9.60 1.47
C PRO A 53 3.67 -9.16 2.36
N THR A 54 3.37 -8.17 3.21
CA THR A 54 4.27 -7.65 4.24
C THR A 54 3.47 -7.54 5.54
N PRO A 55 3.23 -8.66 6.25
CA PRO A 55 2.35 -8.69 7.41
C PRO A 55 2.94 -7.99 8.63
N MET A 56 2.12 -7.80 9.67
CA MET A 56 2.55 -7.27 10.95
C MET A 56 3.13 -8.38 11.82
N LYS A 57 4.28 -8.15 12.43
CA LYS A 57 4.83 -9.01 13.48
C LYS A 57 4.18 -8.74 14.83
N ALA A 58 4.43 -9.63 15.81
CA ALA A 58 3.91 -9.52 17.15
C ALA A 58 4.37 -8.25 17.90
N ASP A 59 5.54 -7.69 17.54
CA ASP A 59 6.06 -6.44 18.08
C ASP A 59 5.52 -5.19 17.36
N GLY A 60 4.61 -5.35 16.40
CA GLY A 60 4.06 -4.28 15.59
C GLY A 60 4.88 -3.91 14.35
N SER A 61 6.12 -4.40 14.23
CA SER A 61 6.96 -4.13 13.06
C SER A 61 6.44 -4.81 11.80
N CYS A 62 6.86 -4.29 10.64
CA CYS A 62 6.55 -4.90 9.34
C CYS A 62 7.45 -6.10 9.07
N ASP A 63 6.86 -7.24 8.72
CA ASP A 63 7.63 -8.42 8.29
C ASP A 63 8.02 -8.31 6.81
N LEU A 64 9.32 -8.16 6.56
CA LEU A 64 9.90 -8.09 5.24
C LEU A 64 10.45 -9.44 4.74
N SER A 65 10.33 -10.52 5.51
CA SER A 65 10.97 -11.81 5.21
C SER A 65 10.63 -12.36 3.82
N ILE A 66 9.37 -12.22 3.40
CA ILE A 66 8.92 -12.64 2.06
C ILE A 66 9.57 -11.78 0.97
N LEU A 67 9.63 -10.47 1.19
CA LEU A 67 10.23 -9.53 0.23
C LEU A 67 11.74 -9.75 0.13
N ASP A 68 12.42 -9.88 1.25
CA ASP A 68 13.87 -10.13 1.32
C ASP A 68 14.22 -11.45 0.63
N LYS A 69 13.48 -12.52 0.91
CA LYS A 69 13.66 -13.82 0.26
C LYS A 69 13.43 -13.74 -1.24
N LEU A 70 12.40 -13.01 -1.68
CA LEU A 70 12.12 -12.82 -3.10
C LEU A 70 13.31 -12.14 -3.81
N PHE A 71 13.84 -11.03 -3.27
CA PHE A 71 14.97 -10.33 -3.87
C PHE A 71 16.26 -11.15 -3.81
N GLU A 72 16.47 -11.95 -2.77
CA GLU A 72 17.54 -12.92 -2.72
C GLU A 72 17.41 -13.97 -3.84
N ASP A 73 16.23 -14.55 -4.03
CA ASP A 73 15.96 -15.53 -5.08
C ASP A 73 16.16 -14.94 -6.49
N ILE A 74 15.75 -13.68 -6.70
CA ILE A 74 15.97 -12.94 -7.94
C ILE A 74 17.47 -12.75 -8.17
N SER A 75 18.21 -12.28 -7.17
CA SER A 75 19.65 -11.99 -7.30
C SER A 75 20.51 -13.23 -7.56
N ASN A 76 20.03 -14.39 -7.14
CA ASN A 76 20.69 -15.68 -7.37
C ASN A 76 20.42 -16.25 -8.77
N LYS A 77 19.52 -15.65 -9.55
CA LYS A 77 19.31 -16.05 -10.95
C LYS A 77 20.44 -15.50 -11.81
N ASN A 78 21.09 -16.38 -12.55
CA ASN A 78 22.11 -15.99 -13.55
C ASN A 78 21.41 -15.50 -14.83
N LEU A 79 20.81 -14.29 -14.74
CA LEU A 79 20.05 -13.70 -15.84
C LEU A 79 20.84 -12.48 -16.35
N GLU A 80 21.50 -12.62 -17.50
CA GLU A 80 22.23 -11.54 -18.19
C GLU A 80 21.36 -10.28 -18.46
N PHE A 81 20.03 -10.43 -18.39
CA PHE A 81 19.08 -9.35 -18.67
C PHE A 81 18.46 -8.73 -17.41
N LEU A 82 18.82 -9.15 -16.18
CA LEU A 82 18.28 -8.52 -14.96
C LEU A 82 18.67 -7.05 -14.83
N GLU A 83 19.83 -6.67 -15.35
CA GLU A 83 20.38 -5.32 -15.31
C GLU A 83 19.48 -4.29 -16.03
N GLU A 84 18.60 -4.73 -16.95
CA GLU A 84 17.68 -3.86 -17.66
C GLU A 84 16.23 -3.89 -17.12
N ARG A 85 15.95 -4.68 -16.09
CA ARG A 85 14.61 -4.85 -15.54
C ARG A 85 14.35 -3.87 -14.40
N THR A 86 13.17 -3.28 -14.40
CA THR A 86 12.74 -2.40 -13.32
C THR A 86 11.77 -3.14 -12.41
N PHE A 87 12.20 -3.38 -11.17
CA PHE A 87 11.37 -3.97 -10.12
C PHE A 87 10.59 -2.88 -9.40
N VAL A 88 9.27 -2.98 -9.45
CA VAL A 88 8.34 -1.97 -8.94
C VAL A 88 7.65 -2.52 -7.70
N ILE A 89 8.13 -2.16 -6.52
CA ILE A 89 7.55 -2.62 -5.25
C ILE A 89 6.23 -1.90 -5.00
N LYS A 90 5.13 -2.65 -4.96
CA LYS A 90 3.79 -2.14 -4.61
C LYS A 90 3.41 -2.42 -3.16
N SER A 91 4.07 -3.35 -2.52
CA SER A 91 3.86 -3.66 -1.11
C SER A 91 4.16 -2.46 -0.23
N THR A 92 3.38 -2.26 0.83
CA THR A 92 3.68 -1.23 1.83
C THR A 92 4.84 -1.70 2.69
N ILE A 93 5.90 -0.93 2.69
CA ILE A 93 7.19 -1.25 3.32
C ILE A 93 7.70 -0.05 4.13
N PRO A 94 8.47 -0.27 5.24
CA PRO A 94 9.04 0.79 6.06
C PRO A 94 9.92 1.76 5.27
N ILE A 95 9.94 3.02 5.69
CA ILE A 95 10.73 4.09 5.06
C ILE A 95 12.22 3.70 5.05
N GLY A 96 12.85 3.80 3.87
CA GLY A 96 14.23 3.41 3.62
C GLY A 96 14.42 1.97 3.14
N THR A 97 13.35 1.17 3.01
CA THR A 97 13.45 -0.24 2.57
C THR A 97 13.91 -0.35 1.12
N THR A 98 13.32 0.40 0.20
CA THR A 98 13.70 0.38 -1.23
C THR A 98 15.17 0.74 -1.42
N LYS A 99 15.64 1.77 -0.70
CA LYS A 99 17.03 2.19 -0.72
C LYS A 99 17.98 1.08 -0.24
N LYS A 100 17.66 0.43 0.89
CA LYS A 100 18.43 -0.70 1.43
C LYS A 100 18.49 -1.88 0.45
N LEU A 101 17.39 -2.18 -0.21
CA LEU A 101 17.34 -3.24 -1.24
C LEU A 101 18.20 -2.87 -2.45
N ALA A 102 18.16 -1.64 -2.93
CA ALA A 102 18.99 -1.17 -4.05
C ALA A 102 20.47 -1.18 -3.70
N GLU A 103 20.86 -0.82 -2.47
CA GLU A 103 22.23 -0.91 -1.98
C GLU A 103 22.71 -2.37 -1.86
N LYS A 104 21.84 -3.27 -1.40
CA LYS A 104 22.14 -4.70 -1.25
C LYS A 104 22.24 -5.42 -2.61
N TYR A 105 21.45 -4.99 -3.60
CA TYR A 105 21.35 -5.60 -4.92
C TYR A 105 21.60 -4.56 -6.03
N PRO A 106 22.83 -4.06 -6.19
CA PRO A 106 23.14 -2.90 -7.05
C PRO A 106 22.92 -3.15 -8.55
N LEU A 107 22.76 -4.39 -8.97
CA LEU A 107 22.41 -4.76 -10.37
C LEU A 107 20.91 -4.74 -10.64
N LEU A 108 20.07 -4.59 -9.60
CA LEU A 108 18.63 -4.55 -9.74
C LEU A 108 18.14 -3.10 -9.70
N TRP A 109 17.37 -2.70 -10.71
CA TRP A 109 16.73 -1.40 -10.75
C TRP A 109 15.43 -1.45 -9.95
N ILE A 110 15.41 -0.86 -8.76
CA ILE A 110 14.31 -0.99 -7.81
C ILE A 110 13.66 0.39 -7.59
N VAL A 111 12.33 0.45 -7.70
CA VAL A 111 11.51 1.62 -7.38
C VAL A 111 10.33 1.22 -6.51
N HIS A 112 9.77 2.17 -5.78
CA HIS A 112 8.56 2.00 -4.98
C HIS A 112 7.36 2.67 -5.66
N ASN A 113 6.25 1.98 -5.73
CA ASN A 113 4.99 2.50 -6.27
C ASN A 113 3.83 1.99 -5.43
N PRO A 114 3.56 2.62 -4.29
CA PRO A 114 2.50 2.20 -3.37
C PRO A 114 1.13 2.24 -4.02
N GLU A 115 0.21 1.49 -3.44
CA GLU A 115 -1.20 1.49 -3.79
C GLU A 115 -2.02 2.29 -2.76
N PHE A 116 -3.16 2.83 -3.18
CA PHE A 116 -4.14 3.51 -2.33
C PHE A 116 -5.55 2.92 -2.57
N LEU A 117 -5.60 1.60 -2.75
CA LEU A 117 -6.78 0.84 -3.17
C LEU A 117 -7.57 0.35 -1.96
N THR A 118 -8.85 0.12 -2.16
CA THR A 118 -9.65 -0.66 -1.23
C THR A 118 -9.72 -2.11 -1.73
N ALA A 119 -9.52 -3.10 -0.85
CA ALA A 119 -9.51 -4.51 -1.25
C ALA A 119 -10.78 -4.95 -2.00
N ARG A 120 -11.93 -4.32 -1.67
CA ARG A 120 -13.23 -4.65 -2.29
C ARG A 120 -13.38 -4.16 -3.72
N ASN A 121 -12.65 -3.10 -4.11
CA ASN A 121 -12.84 -2.43 -5.40
C ASN A 121 -11.52 -2.15 -6.11
N ALA A 122 -10.47 -2.89 -5.78
CA ALA A 122 -9.08 -2.62 -6.14
C ALA A 122 -8.87 -2.35 -7.65
N VAL A 123 -9.53 -3.12 -8.52
CA VAL A 123 -9.42 -2.96 -9.99
C VAL A 123 -9.94 -1.60 -10.45
N ASN A 124 -11.13 -1.21 -9.97
CA ASN A 124 -11.71 0.09 -10.32
C ASN A 124 -10.99 1.26 -9.64
N ASP A 125 -10.55 1.04 -8.38
CA ASP A 125 -9.80 2.06 -7.64
C ASP A 125 -8.47 2.38 -8.34
N LEU A 126 -7.80 1.38 -8.94
CA LEU A 126 -6.60 1.60 -9.74
C LEU A 126 -6.92 2.35 -11.05
N ALA A 127 -7.97 1.94 -11.77
CA ALA A 127 -8.37 2.56 -13.02
C ALA A 127 -8.79 4.04 -12.86
N LYS A 128 -9.29 4.40 -11.69
CA LYS A 128 -9.84 5.74 -11.38
C LYS A 128 -9.09 6.43 -10.25
N ALA A 129 -7.82 6.08 -10.05
CA ALA A 129 -7.03 6.67 -8.97
C ALA A 129 -6.86 8.18 -9.18
N ASP A 130 -7.02 8.97 -8.13
CA ASP A 130 -6.80 10.43 -8.19
C ASP A 130 -5.32 10.79 -8.35
N ARG A 131 -4.42 9.86 -7.97
CA ARG A 131 -2.97 10.03 -8.06
C ARG A 131 -2.24 8.70 -8.13
N THR A 132 -1.06 8.73 -8.72
CA THR A 132 -0.05 7.66 -8.64
C THR A 132 1.25 8.23 -8.08
N VAL A 133 1.82 7.55 -7.07
CA VAL A 133 3.11 7.93 -6.47
C VAL A 133 4.16 6.92 -6.93
N ILE A 134 5.32 7.40 -7.39
CA ILE A 134 6.42 6.56 -7.84
C ILE A 134 7.71 7.13 -7.25
N GLY A 135 8.41 6.33 -6.45
CA GLY A 135 9.62 6.73 -5.74
C GLY A 135 10.86 5.96 -6.19
N GLY A 136 11.96 6.69 -6.41
CA GLY A 136 13.23 6.13 -6.81
C GLY A 136 14.04 7.03 -7.74
N ASP A 137 14.98 6.44 -8.48
CA ASP A 137 15.73 7.16 -9.50
C ASP A 137 14.78 7.74 -10.58
N SER A 138 15.04 8.98 -11.04
CA SER A 138 14.17 9.71 -11.96
C SER A 138 13.99 9.03 -13.31
N THR A 139 15.01 8.34 -13.79
CA THR A 139 14.97 7.59 -15.06
C THR A 139 14.03 6.38 -14.92
N LEU A 140 14.14 5.66 -13.81
CA LEU A 140 13.34 4.48 -13.53
C LEU A 140 11.89 4.84 -13.22
N THR A 141 11.64 5.88 -12.43
CA THR A 141 10.29 6.35 -12.13
C THR A 141 9.57 6.81 -13.40
N SER A 142 10.29 7.45 -14.33
CA SER A 142 9.76 7.86 -15.63
C SER A 142 9.38 6.67 -16.54
N ARG A 143 10.09 5.54 -16.45
CA ARG A 143 9.70 4.30 -17.15
C ARG A 143 8.36 3.77 -16.64
N VAL A 144 8.17 3.76 -15.32
CA VAL A 144 6.91 3.33 -14.71
C VAL A 144 5.77 4.32 -15.00
N ALA A 145 6.04 5.61 -14.95
CA ALA A 145 5.07 6.65 -15.28
C ALA A 145 4.53 6.50 -16.72
N LYS A 146 5.40 6.17 -17.71
CA LYS A 146 4.99 5.90 -19.10
C LYS A 146 3.98 4.76 -19.22
N LEU A 147 4.09 3.69 -18.37
CA LEU A 147 3.08 2.63 -18.33
C LEU A 147 1.72 3.18 -17.90
N TYR A 148 1.71 3.98 -16.82
CA TYR A 148 0.46 4.53 -16.30
C TYR A 148 -0.21 5.49 -17.29
N TRP A 149 0.52 6.45 -17.86
CA TRP A 149 -0.03 7.40 -18.84
C TRP A 149 -0.47 6.72 -20.14
N GLY A 150 0.31 5.78 -20.63
CA GLY A 150 0.05 5.16 -21.93
C GLY A 150 -1.02 4.06 -21.88
N TYR A 151 -1.15 3.36 -20.76
CA TYR A 151 -1.93 2.13 -20.72
C TYR A 151 -2.95 2.03 -19.59
N VAL A 152 -2.80 2.78 -18.50
CA VAL A 152 -3.79 2.77 -17.42
C VAL A 152 -4.75 3.95 -17.56
N TYR A 153 -4.25 5.15 -17.74
CA TYR A 153 -5.03 6.39 -17.72
C TYR A 153 -5.29 7.02 -19.10
N TYR A 154 -4.78 6.46 -20.19
CA TYR A 154 -5.08 6.85 -21.58
C TYR A 154 -5.00 8.36 -21.87
N GLY A 155 -3.95 9.03 -21.43
CA GLY A 155 -3.74 10.45 -21.71
C GLY A 155 -4.68 11.39 -20.96
N GLU A 156 -5.46 10.91 -19.99
CA GLU A 156 -6.12 11.76 -19.02
C GLU A 156 -5.08 12.52 -18.20
N ASP A 157 -5.41 13.73 -17.78
CA ASP A 157 -4.56 14.54 -16.90
C ASP A 157 -4.54 13.90 -15.50
N HIS A 158 -3.72 12.84 -15.38
CA HIS A 158 -3.58 12.07 -14.15
C HIS A 158 -2.37 12.55 -13.37
N ASN A 159 -2.57 12.81 -12.08
CA ASN A 159 -1.52 13.29 -11.19
C ASN A 159 -0.52 12.17 -10.86
N ILE A 160 0.63 12.12 -11.55
CA ILE A 160 1.74 11.24 -11.23
C ILE A 160 2.80 12.02 -10.46
N ILE A 161 2.99 11.65 -9.19
CA ILE A 161 3.98 12.22 -8.29
C ILE A 161 5.23 11.36 -8.35
N GLN A 162 6.33 11.91 -8.87
CA GLN A 162 7.64 11.29 -8.86
C GLN A 162 8.49 11.92 -7.75
N CYS A 163 9.08 11.08 -6.89
CA CYS A 163 9.84 11.52 -5.72
C CYS A 163 10.94 10.49 -5.38
N SER A 164 11.68 10.68 -4.29
CA SER A 164 12.59 9.65 -3.78
C SER A 164 11.83 8.43 -3.27
N SER A 165 12.50 7.28 -3.15
CA SER A 165 11.89 6.07 -2.60
C SER A 165 11.41 6.27 -1.17
N ASP A 166 12.23 6.94 -0.35
CA ASP A 166 11.90 7.22 1.05
C ASP A 166 10.64 8.10 1.17
N GLU A 167 10.51 9.12 0.32
CA GLU A 167 9.31 9.97 0.27
C GLU A 167 8.07 9.18 -0.18
N SER A 168 8.21 8.30 -1.17
CA SER A 168 7.11 7.45 -1.63
C SER A 168 6.62 6.50 -0.55
N GLU A 169 7.53 5.87 0.19
CA GLU A 169 7.23 5.01 1.35
C GLU A 169 6.55 5.82 2.46
N ALA A 170 7.08 7.00 2.78
CA ALA A 170 6.51 7.93 3.75
C ALA A 170 5.09 8.38 3.38
N ILE A 171 4.86 8.75 2.11
CA ILE A 171 3.53 9.14 1.61
C ILE A 171 2.50 8.03 1.86
N LYS A 172 2.88 6.77 1.65
CA LYS A 172 1.98 5.63 1.92
C LYS A 172 1.65 5.51 3.40
N TYR A 173 2.66 5.50 4.27
CA TYR A 173 2.46 5.39 5.71
C TYR A 173 1.64 6.56 6.27
N PHE A 174 2.03 7.80 5.95
CA PHE A 174 1.33 8.98 6.48
C PHE A 174 -0.10 9.10 5.97
N SER A 175 -0.36 8.68 4.72
CA SER A 175 -1.75 8.63 4.22
C SER A 175 -2.61 7.63 5.02
N ASN A 176 -2.12 6.42 5.23
CA ASN A 176 -2.88 5.38 5.91
C ASN A 176 -3.04 5.67 7.41
N THR A 177 -2.00 6.16 8.08
CA THR A 177 -2.07 6.51 9.50
C THR A 177 -2.96 7.73 9.76
N PHE A 178 -2.96 8.72 8.86
CA PHE A 178 -3.92 9.83 8.92
C PHE A 178 -5.37 9.34 8.80
N LEU A 179 -5.64 8.40 7.88
CA LEU A 179 -6.99 7.84 7.74
C LEU A 179 -7.39 7.00 8.96
N ALA A 180 -6.47 6.24 9.55
CA ALA A 180 -6.70 5.52 10.81
C ALA A 180 -7.01 6.48 11.96
N TYR A 181 -6.22 7.56 12.11
CA TYR A 181 -6.49 8.65 13.05
C TYR A 181 -7.89 9.24 12.85
N LYS A 182 -8.25 9.51 11.59
CA LYS A 182 -9.57 10.07 11.27
C LYS A 182 -10.71 9.12 11.70
N VAL A 183 -10.57 7.81 11.48
CA VAL A 183 -11.54 6.82 11.98
C VAL A 183 -11.64 6.88 13.50
N ALA A 184 -10.52 6.88 14.22
CA ALA A 184 -10.49 6.97 15.67
C ALA A 184 -11.15 8.27 16.16
N TYR A 185 -10.82 9.40 15.55
CA TYR A 185 -11.43 10.70 15.88
C TYR A 185 -12.95 10.67 15.75
N PHE A 186 -13.48 10.17 14.63
CA PHE A 186 -14.95 10.10 14.44
C PHE A 186 -15.63 9.07 15.34
N ASN A 187 -14.93 8.02 15.79
CA ASN A 187 -15.42 7.15 16.86
C ASN A 187 -15.50 7.88 18.19
N LYS A 188 -14.53 8.78 18.50
CA LYS A 188 -14.60 9.62 19.70
C LYS A 188 -15.74 10.64 19.61
N VAL A 189 -15.99 11.24 18.45
CA VAL A 189 -17.18 12.11 18.23
C VAL A 189 -18.49 11.30 18.45
N TYR A 190 -18.51 10.05 18.02
CA TYR A 190 -19.64 9.15 18.26
C TYR A 190 -19.86 8.95 19.77
N ASP A 191 -18.81 8.66 20.55
CA ASP A 191 -18.91 8.49 22.01
C ASP A 191 -19.49 9.74 22.70
N VAL A 192 -19.07 10.93 22.25
CA VAL A 192 -19.59 12.21 22.78
C VAL A 192 -21.09 12.36 22.44
N CYS A 193 -21.48 12.04 21.21
CA CYS A 193 -22.88 12.11 20.80
C CYS A 193 -23.74 11.17 21.65
N GLU A 194 -23.35 9.92 21.82
CA GLU A 194 -24.06 8.95 22.65
C GLU A 194 -24.19 9.45 24.09
N LYS A 195 -23.09 9.94 24.68
CA LYS A 195 -23.07 10.40 26.06
C LYS A 195 -23.96 11.62 26.32
N LEU A 196 -24.07 12.52 25.36
CA LEU A 196 -24.82 13.77 25.45
C LEU A 196 -26.21 13.71 24.80
N GLY A 197 -26.65 12.55 24.33
CA GLY A 197 -27.97 12.35 23.72
C GLY A 197 -28.14 13.04 22.37
N MET A 198 -27.06 13.18 21.57
CA MET A 198 -27.11 13.78 20.25
C MET A 198 -27.14 12.71 19.15
N GLU A 199 -27.90 13.00 18.07
CA GLU A 199 -27.89 12.14 16.89
C GLU A 199 -26.58 12.26 16.10
N TYR A 200 -25.71 11.26 16.22
CA TYR A 200 -24.42 11.21 15.52
C TYR A 200 -24.52 11.49 14.01
N LYS A 201 -25.53 10.93 13.34
CA LYS A 201 -25.76 11.13 11.91
C LYS A 201 -25.87 12.61 11.52
N ASN A 202 -26.54 13.41 12.33
CA ASN A 202 -26.71 14.84 12.10
C ASN A 202 -25.41 15.60 12.35
N VAL A 203 -24.74 15.30 13.45
CA VAL A 203 -23.41 15.89 13.80
C VAL A 203 -22.39 15.56 12.70
N ARG A 204 -22.27 14.28 12.32
CA ARG A 204 -21.41 13.84 11.23
C ARG A 204 -21.70 14.56 9.91
N LYS A 205 -23.01 14.67 9.55
CA LYS A 205 -23.40 15.37 8.32
C LYS A 205 -22.95 16.84 8.36
N GLY A 206 -23.14 17.52 9.48
CA GLY A 206 -22.69 18.91 9.65
C GLY A 206 -21.17 19.05 9.50
N ILE A 207 -20.39 18.22 10.21
CA ILE A 207 -18.92 18.25 10.14
C ILE A 207 -18.42 17.99 8.71
N THR A 208 -18.98 16.98 8.04
CA THR A 208 -18.47 16.52 6.74
C THR A 208 -18.96 17.34 5.54
N THR A 209 -19.75 18.37 5.75
CA THR A 209 -20.02 19.40 4.72
C THR A 209 -18.83 20.32 4.49
N ASP A 210 -17.90 20.43 5.45
CA ASP A 210 -16.63 21.09 5.22
C ASP A 210 -15.75 20.23 4.29
N PRO A 211 -15.38 20.71 3.09
CA PRO A 211 -14.60 19.94 2.13
C PRO A 211 -13.19 19.60 2.63
N ARG A 212 -12.65 20.38 3.58
CA ARG A 212 -11.35 20.10 4.22
C ARG A 212 -11.40 18.83 5.07
N ILE A 213 -12.57 18.46 5.58
CA ILE A 213 -12.79 17.25 6.38
C ILE A 213 -13.21 16.08 5.48
N GLY A 214 -14.22 16.30 4.62
CA GLY A 214 -14.73 15.32 3.69
C GLY A 214 -15.44 14.12 4.36
N LYS A 215 -16.10 13.29 3.56
CA LYS A 215 -17.02 12.23 4.04
C LYS A 215 -16.36 10.88 4.30
N THR A 216 -15.21 10.59 3.68
CA THR A 216 -14.55 9.28 3.79
C THR A 216 -14.04 9.02 5.21
N HIS A 217 -14.09 7.76 5.67
CA HIS A 217 -13.57 7.33 6.98
C HIS A 217 -14.23 8.02 8.20
N THR A 218 -15.50 8.40 8.08
CA THR A 218 -16.24 9.09 9.14
C THR A 218 -17.47 8.32 9.61
N GLN A 219 -17.78 7.18 9.02
CA GLN A 219 -18.95 6.39 9.39
C GLN A 219 -18.69 5.56 10.65
N VAL A 220 -19.61 5.61 11.63
CA VAL A 220 -19.60 4.80 12.84
C VAL A 220 -20.99 4.21 13.07
N PRO A 221 -21.14 2.87 13.24
CA PRO A 221 -20.11 1.87 12.96
C PRO A 221 -19.65 1.90 11.50
N GLY A 222 -18.49 1.32 11.24
CA GLY A 222 -17.90 1.23 9.90
C GLY A 222 -18.74 0.38 8.94
N ILE A 223 -18.24 0.22 7.72
CA ILE A 223 -18.89 -0.61 6.68
C ILE A 223 -18.89 -2.11 7.02
N ASP A 224 -17.98 -2.53 7.88
CA ASP A 224 -17.88 -3.87 8.49
C ASP A 224 -18.81 -4.07 9.68
N LYS A 225 -19.61 -3.04 10.03
CA LYS A 225 -20.55 -2.97 11.14
C LYS A 225 -19.88 -2.99 12.53
N ASP A 226 -18.57 -2.79 12.59
CA ASP A 226 -17.84 -2.64 13.84
C ASP A 226 -17.35 -1.20 14.04
N ARG A 227 -16.88 -0.89 15.24
CA ARG A 227 -16.26 0.39 15.59
C ARG A 227 -14.75 0.35 15.30
N GLY A 228 -14.14 1.54 15.23
CA GLY A 228 -12.71 1.62 14.94
C GLY A 228 -12.35 1.19 13.51
N PHE A 229 -11.09 0.85 13.32
CA PHE A 229 -10.54 0.37 12.05
C PHE A 229 -9.94 -1.04 12.22
N GLY A 230 -10.08 -1.85 11.19
CA GLY A 230 -9.56 -3.21 11.10
C GLY A 230 -9.02 -3.53 9.72
N GLY A 231 -8.98 -4.82 9.41
CA GLY A 231 -8.37 -5.32 8.17
C GLY A 231 -6.85 -5.33 8.22
N THR A 232 -6.23 -5.62 7.10
CA THR A 232 -4.79 -5.86 7.01
C THR A 232 -3.93 -4.62 6.79
N CYS A 233 -4.53 -3.43 6.56
CA CYS A 233 -3.78 -2.24 6.17
C CYS A 233 -3.57 -1.27 7.35
N PHE A 234 -4.64 -0.65 7.88
CA PHE A 234 -4.51 0.39 8.89
C PHE A 234 -3.84 -0.09 10.18
N PRO A 235 -4.23 -1.24 10.77
CA PRO A 235 -3.56 -1.77 11.95
C PRO A 235 -2.06 -1.97 11.73
N LYS A 236 -1.70 -2.62 10.64
CA LYS A 236 -0.31 -2.89 10.29
C LYS A 236 0.50 -1.61 10.05
N ASP A 237 -0.02 -0.69 9.23
CA ASP A 237 0.72 0.51 8.84
C ASP A 237 0.88 1.48 10.02
N LEU A 238 -0.13 1.57 10.90
CA LEU A 238 -0.04 2.38 12.12
C LEU A 238 1.03 1.84 13.07
N ASN A 239 1.01 0.54 13.37
CA ASN A 239 1.98 -0.07 14.27
C ASN A 239 3.39 -0.07 13.69
N SER A 240 3.53 -0.33 12.39
CA SER A 240 4.83 -0.26 11.72
C SER A 240 5.43 1.16 11.75
N LEU A 241 4.60 2.20 11.62
CA LEU A 241 5.07 3.58 11.74
C LEU A 241 5.46 3.92 13.18
N ILE A 242 4.67 3.51 14.18
CA ILE A 242 5.01 3.66 15.60
C ILE A 242 6.38 3.02 15.87
N HIS A 243 6.55 1.75 15.50
CA HIS A 243 7.81 1.04 15.67
C HIS A 243 8.99 1.76 14.98
N GLN A 244 8.78 2.29 13.76
CA GLN A 244 9.84 3.02 13.05
C GLN A 244 10.15 4.37 13.70
N MET A 245 9.16 5.11 14.20
CA MET A 245 9.38 6.35 14.94
C MET A 245 10.20 6.11 16.20
N GLU A 246 9.83 5.12 16.99
CA GLU A 246 10.54 4.74 18.22
C GLU A 246 11.99 4.30 17.95
N SER A 247 12.22 3.55 16.87
CA SER A 247 13.58 3.13 16.46
C SER A 247 14.48 4.29 16.01
N HIS A 248 13.91 5.47 15.79
CA HIS A 248 14.62 6.71 15.44
C HIS A 248 14.52 7.79 16.53
N ASP A 249 14.18 7.40 17.76
CA ASP A 249 13.99 8.32 18.90
C ASP A 249 12.95 9.43 18.65
N ILE A 250 11.97 9.17 17.78
CA ILE A 250 10.84 10.06 17.52
C ILE A 250 9.67 9.64 18.40
N ASN A 251 9.11 10.60 19.18
CA ASN A 251 7.95 10.33 20.01
C ASN A 251 6.74 9.91 19.20
N ALA A 252 6.15 8.76 19.51
CA ALA A 252 5.01 8.15 18.83
C ALA A 252 3.70 8.19 19.64
N ASP A 253 3.66 8.87 20.80
CA ASP A 253 2.54 8.86 21.75
C ASP A 253 1.19 9.11 21.07
N MET A 254 1.12 10.08 20.16
CA MET A 254 -0.14 10.41 19.48
C MET A 254 -0.69 9.22 18.68
N LEU A 255 0.16 8.49 17.99
CA LEU A 255 -0.27 7.32 17.19
C LEU A 255 -0.52 6.10 18.08
N THR A 256 0.24 5.95 19.14
CA THR A 256 0.07 4.91 20.16
C THR A 256 -1.29 5.06 20.84
N GLU A 257 -1.69 6.26 21.22
CA GLU A 257 -3.02 6.51 21.80
C GLU A 257 -4.16 6.19 20.82
N VAL A 258 -3.97 6.47 19.52
CA VAL A 258 -4.91 6.06 18.47
C VAL A 258 -5.04 4.54 18.40
N TRP A 259 -3.93 3.82 18.48
CA TRP A 259 -3.92 2.35 18.50
C TRP A 259 -4.64 1.78 19.72
N LEU A 260 -4.26 2.21 20.91
CA LEU A 260 -4.87 1.76 22.19
C LEU A 260 -6.38 2.05 22.23
N TYR A 261 -6.78 3.24 21.76
CA TYR A 261 -8.21 3.55 21.66
C TYR A 261 -8.92 2.63 20.67
N ASN A 262 -8.33 2.36 19.50
CA ASN A 262 -8.90 1.44 18.52
C ASN A 262 -9.11 0.02 19.13
N GLU A 263 -8.11 -0.51 19.80
CA GLU A 263 -8.22 -1.82 20.50
C GLU A 263 -9.34 -1.82 21.56
N SER A 264 -9.51 -0.72 22.28
CA SER A 264 -10.53 -0.62 23.33
C SER A 264 -11.98 -0.63 22.84
N ILE A 265 -12.21 -0.22 21.57
CA ILE A 265 -13.56 -0.08 21.00
C ILE A 265 -13.91 -1.14 19.96
N ARG A 266 -12.92 -1.79 19.36
CA ARG A 266 -13.13 -2.78 18.31
C ARG A 266 -13.43 -4.16 18.90
N LYS A 267 -14.43 -4.84 18.35
CA LYS A 267 -14.87 -6.17 18.81
C LYS A 267 -14.20 -7.29 18.02
N VAL A 268 -13.98 -7.08 16.71
CA VAL A 268 -13.42 -8.08 15.82
C VAL A 268 -11.98 -7.71 15.50
N ILE A 269 -11.06 -8.57 15.94
CA ILE A 269 -9.63 -8.46 15.59
C ILE A 269 -9.42 -9.27 14.31
N ASP A 270 -9.31 -8.56 13.18
CA ASP A 270 -9.24 -9.12 11.85
C ASP A 270 -7.93 -8.76 11.10
N TRP A 271 -6.91 -8.34 11.82
CA TRP A 271 -5.55 -8.16 11.30
C TRP A 271 -4.66 -9.37 11.61
N VAL A 272 -3.74 -9.65 10.69
CA VAL A 272 -2.81 -10.77 10.80
C VAL A 272 -1.56 -10.33 11.56
N ILE A 273 -1.17 -11.11 12.58
CA ILE A 273 0.10 -11.00 13.29
C ILE A 273 0.88 -12.29 12.99
N THR A 274 2.12 -12.15 12.55
CA THR A 274 3.04 -13.26 12.24
C THR A 274 4.12 -13.42 13.31
#